data_2fa6ae9f3e27ddc4f21ea8071d1a01d1
#
_entry.id   2fa6ae9f3e27ddc4f21ea8071d1a01d1
#
_cell.length_a   1.000
_cell.length_b   1.000
_cell.length_c   1.000
_cell.angle_alpha   90.00
_cell.angle_beta   90.00
_cell.angle_gamma   90.00
#
_symmetry.space_group_name_H-M   'P 1'
#
loop_
_entity.id
_entity.type
_entity.pdbx_description
1 polymer ?
#
loop_
_entity_poly.entity_id
_entity_poly.type
_entity_poly.pdbx_seq_one_letter_code
_entity_poly.pdbx_strand_id
1 'polypeptide(L)'
;MAYQAPRRFVMWGALVCIACVLGLMARAALFGGVAYITTTDGSSNGGDVLCDGLPPFVVVVDAGSTGCRAHAFKVTPGTVAPAFTLEPAGARVKLETPLASLAGKSEGEVSDAIVPMLEEIAARVPAKDVPNTPVYVWATAGARALSETQQQTLWSTVTNVVRTQTQFKLPNTADSFQSSEENHFRTIAGEEEGFFAWLAANYVSGVDVTAVGTSDAPRSEETVGALDVGGGSAQIVSLLAQGNGGQSGNENSIGSSSLDELAKNVYVKSYLGVGAAHAERRARTEAAADALKNYKKETTFPCGFKGEVEEVDGVTMTGTGEYDACVELIQRLTATKMKEDGVKSVATSEYNLRAPDSALLPINKKFLGMSLLFHATHFLHVAFPGSLDSFPEPSLAEIGDAGRKACATEWERIQRDVDGVDENTPTDRLPGRCFDTALIQALLGTETGFGFGDDEQRISFVDDVDGKGVEWTMGAALSLAHRAAQHSVGVETTLACAASSSGGSSTYKKKVAVGIGAKSRTGRTIRRWVGFLCAAGALIALVAALAGAVEADKMWRLTKPAERIMGPGGIAMRKRGSLSNF
;
A
#
# COMPACT_ATOMS: atom_id res chain seq x y z
N MET A 1 49.02 -34.56 24.15
CA MET A 1 49.34 -33.94 22.86
C MET A 1 48.39 -32.74 22.67
N ALA A 2 48.90 -31.54 22.89
CA ALA A 2 48.13 -30.30 22.79
C ALA A 2 48.34 -29.73 21.38
N TYR A 3 47.23 -29.54 20.68
CA TYR A 3 47.23 -28.95 19.33
C TYR A 3 47.40 -27.43 19.47
N GLN A 4 48.59 -26.95 19.16
CA GLN A 4 48.83 -25.51 19.03
C GLN A 4 48.38 -25.05 17.64
N ALA A 5 47.23 -24.36 17.53
CA ALA A 5 46.86 -23.67 16.31
C ALA A 5 47.78 -22.45 16.10
N PRO A 6 48.39 -22.30 14.94
CA PRO A 6 49.46 -21.28 14.78
C PRO A 6 48.91 -19.89 14.65
N ARG A 7 49.27 -19.01 15.57
CA ARG A 7 49.05 -17.53 15.56
C ARG A 7 49.39 -16.85 14.21
N ARG A 8 50.11 -17.54 13.34
CA ARG A 8 50.50 -17.06 12.01
C ARG A 8 49.31 -16.96 11.04
N PHE A 9 48.29 -17.82 11.14
CA PHE A 9 47.15 -17.81 10.21
C PHE A 9 46.20 -16.62 10.40
N VAL A 10 45.95 -16.17 11.63
CA VAL A 10 45.07 -15.02 11.91
C VAL A 10 45.73 -13.69 11.47
N MET A 11 47.07 -13.58 11.66
CA MET A 11 47.81 -12.39 11.20
C MET A 11 47.87 -12.32 9.66
N TRP A 12 48.03 -13.46 8.98
CA TRP A 12 48.05 -13.47 7.52
C TRP A 12 46.67 -13.17 6.92
N GLY A 13 45.57 -13.62 7.53
CA GLY A 13 44.21 -13.29 7.11
C GLY A 13 43.92 -11.81 7.22
N ALA A 14 44.33 -11.16 8.34
CA ALA A 14 44.16 -9.75 8.53
C ALA A 14 45.01 -8.89 7.56
N LEU A 15 46.23 -9.31 7.28
CA LEU A 15 47.09 -8.63 6.30
C LEU A 15 46.61 -8.75 4.86
N VAL A 16 46.02 -9.88 4.48
CA VAL A 16 45.39 -10.08 3.15
C VAL A 16 44.14 -9.22 3.01
N CYS A 17 43.29 -9.14 4.02
CA CYS A 17 42.13 -8.25 4.01
C CYS A 17 42.53 -6.76 3.91
N ILE A 18 43.54 -6.33 4.64
CA ILE A 18 44.06 -4.96 4.57
C ILE A 18 44.64 -4.68 3.19
N ALA A 19 45.41 -5.61 2.61
CA ALA A 19 45.95 -5.47 1.27
C ALA A 19 44.86 -5.43 0.18
N CYS A 20 43.78 -6.21 0.32
CA CYS A 20 42.64 -6.14 -0.59
C CYS A 20 41.88 -4.82 -0.50
N VAL A 21 41.65 -4.30 0.70
CA VAL A 21 40.98 -3.00 0.90
C VAL A 21 41.85 -1.84 0.38
N LEU A 22 43.16 -1.86 0.63
CA LEU A 22 44.08 -0.88 0.10
C LEU A 22 44.21 -0.97 -1.43
N GLY A 23 44.19 -2.16 -1.99
CA GLY A 23 44.16 -2.41 -3.44
C GLY A 23 42.88 -1.90 -4.12
N LEU A 24 41.72 -2.07 -3.48
CA LEU A 24 40.44 -1.54 -3.94
C LEU A 24 40.40 0.01 -3.84
N MET A 25 40.93 0.56 -2.78
CA MET A 25 41.05 2.05 -2.62
C MET A 25 42.04 2.66 -3.60
N ALA A 26 43.19 2.02 -3.85
CA ALA A 26 44.16 2.46 -4.86
C ALA A 26 43.58 2.35 -6.28
N ARG A 27 42.79 1.34 -6.56
CA ARG A 27 42.11 1.18 -7.84
C ARG A 27 41.02 2.23 -8.05
N ALA A 28 40.26 2.58 -7.00
CA ALA A 28 39.28 3.67 -7.06
C ALA A 28 39.95 5.07 -7.20
N ALA A 29 41.17 5.25 -6.67
CA ALA A 29 41.92 6.50 -6.78
C ALA A 29 42.69 6.64 -8.09
N LEU A 30 43.14 5.54 -8.70
CA LEU A 30 43.94 5.54 -9.92
C LEU A 30 43.11 5.35 -11.21
N PHE A 31 41.94 4.79 -11.09
CA PHE A 31 41.00 4.61 -12.22
C PHE A 31 39.74 5.45 -12.06
N GLY A 32 39.87 6.68 -11.59
CA GLY A 32 38.89 7.74 -11.86
C GLY A 32 38.85 8.05 -13.36
N GLY A 33 38.72 6.99 -14.18
CA GLY A 33 38.58 7.07 -15.61
C GLY A 33 37.19 7.59 -15.92
N VAL A 34 37.14 8.71 -16.63
CA VAL A 34 35.97 9.19 -17.33
C VAL A 34 35.53 8.08 -18.30
N ALA A 35 34.44 7.40 -18.00
CA ALA A 35 33.80 6.50 -18.95
C ALA A 35 33.19 7.36 -20.06
N TYR A 36 33.83 7.37 -21.24
CA TYR A 36 33.22 7.92 -22.44
C TYR A 36 32.26 6.87 -22.98
N ILE A 37 30.98 7.12 -22.89
CA ILE A 37 29.98 6.40 -23.68
C ILE A 37 29.99 7.07 -25.05
N THR A 38 30.65 6.45 -26.02
CA THR A 38 30.50 6.82 -27.43
C THR A 38 29.17 6.22 -27.92
N THR A 39 28.15 7.03 -28.06
CA THR A 39 26.98 6.66 -28.85
C THR A 39 27.38 6.68 -30.32
N THR A 40 27.32 5.54 -30.95
CA THR A 40 27.43 5.43 -32.42
C THR A 40 26.22 6.10 -33.07
N ASP A 41 26.46 7.05 -33.98
CA ASP A 41 25.44 7.66 -34.83
C ASP A 41 24.73 6.58 -35.66
N GLY A 42 23.57 6.14 -35.18
CA GLY A 42 22.59 5.40 -35.97
C GLY A 42 21.62 6.42 -36.56
N SER A 43 21.76 6.73 -37.84
CA SER A 43 20.75 7.47 -38.62
C SER A 43 19.44 6.67 -38.57
N SER A 44 18.51 7.04 -37.68
CA SER A 44 17.13 6.56 -37.72
C SER A 44 16.23 7.67 -38.24
N ASN A 45 15.52 7.36 -39.31
CA ASN A 45 14.40 8.12 -39.85
C ASN A 45 13.44 8.54 -38.74
N GLY A 46 12.91 9.76 -38.84
CA GLY A 46 12.04 10.41 -37.86
C GLY A 46 10.92 9.52 -37.34
N GLY A 47 11.19 8.90 -36.22
CA GLY A 47 10.25 8.22 -35.32
C GLY A 47 10.39 8.87 -33.95
N ASP A 48 9.27 9.10 -33.30
CA ASP A 48 9.13 9.67 -31.97
C ASP A 48 10.23 9.17 -31.04
N VAL A 49 11.03 10.09 -30.51
CA VAL A 49 11.93 9.79 -29.39
C VAL A 49 11.04 9.53 -28.16
N LEU A 50 10.57 8.29 -28.06
CA LEU A 50 9.98 7.79 -26.84
C LEU A 50 11.00 7.95 -25.72
N CYS A 51 10.57 8.45 -24.58
CA CYS A 51 11.38 8.39 -23.35
C CYS A 51 11.69 6.90 -23.11
N ASP A 52 12.90 6.47 -23.47
CA ASP A 52 13.33 5.08 -23.33
C ASP A 52 13.18 4.67 -21.86
N GLY A 53 12.18 3.84 -21.52
CA GLY A 53 11.96 3.29 -20.18
C GLY A 53 10.53 3.29 -19.67
N LEU A 54 9.63 4.16 -20.18
CA LEU A 54 8.21 4.08 -19.79
C LEU A 54 7.52 2.94 -20.56
N PRO A 55 6.84 2.01 -19.85
CA PRO A 55 6.02 1.01 -20.52
C PRO A 55 4.82 1.72 -21.18
N PRO A 56 4.43 1.34 -22.41
CA PRO A 56 3.27 1.97 -23.09
C PRO A 56 1.94 1.68 -22.39
N PHE A 57 1.88 0.59 -21.63
CA PHE A 57 0.76 0.18 -20.82
C PHE A 57 1.24 -0.43 -19.51
N VAL A 58 0.38 -0.37 -18.48
CA VAL A 58 0.55 -1.06 -17.19
C VAL A 58 -0.75 -1.78 -16.87
N VAL A 59 -0.67 -3.03 -16.45
CA VAL A 59 -1.83 -3.79 -15.95
C VAL A 59 -1.69 -3.97 -14.44
N VAL A 60 -2.74 -3.58 -13.71
CA VAL A 60 -2.84 -3.79 -12.26
C VAL A 60 -4.12 -4.57 -11.97
N VAL A 61 -3.96 -5.67 -11.24
CA VAL A 61 -5.07 -6.50 -10.78
C VAL A 61 -5.27 -6.28 -9.30
N ASP A 62 -6.44 -5.76 -8.92
CA ASP A 62 -6.93 -5.77 -7.55
C ASP A 62 -7.49 -7.15 -7.22
N ALA A 63 -6.79 -7.91 -6.38
CA ALA A 63 -7.26 -9.18 -5.85
C ALA A 63 -7.95 -8.96 -4.50
N GLY A 64 -9.19 -8.49 -4.57
CA GLY A 64 -10.01 -8.12 -3.41
C GLY A 64 -10.57 -9.30 -2.63
N SER A 65 -11.26 -8.99 -1.52
CA SER A 65 -11.89 -9.99 -0.64
C SER A 65 -13.16 -10.63 -1.25
N THR A 66 -13.75 -10.00 -2.26
CA THR A 66 -14.99 -10.44 -2.91
C THR A 66 -14.80 -10.86 -4.37
N GLY A 67 -13.59 -10.78 -4.91
CA GLY A 67 -13.26 -11.09 -6.29
C GLY A 67 -12.06 -10.28 -6.77
N CYS A 68 -11.65 -10.49 -8.04
CA CYS A 68 -10.54 -9.76 -8.64
C CYS A 68 -11.04 -8.78 -9.72
N ARG A 69 -10.30 -7.70 -9.92
CA ARG A 69 -10.55 -6.70 -10.96
C ARG A 69 -9.24 -6.36 -11.66
N ALA A 70 -9.15 -6.65 -12.94
CA ALA A 70 -7.99 -6.30 -13.76
C ALA A 70 -8.24 -4.99 -14.50
N HIS A 71 -7.27 -4.08 -14.41
CA HIS A 71 -7.28 -2.76 -15.05
C HIS A 71 -6.05 -2.64 -15.94
N ALA A 72 -6.24 -2.17 -17.17
CA ALA A 72 -5.16 -1.76 -18.05
C ALA A 72 -5.14 -0.23 -18.16
N PHE A 73 -3.96 0.35 -18.01
CA PHE A 73 -3.74 1.79 -18.14
C PHE A 73 -2.76 2.07 -19.28
N LYS A 74 -3.13 2.97 -20.17
CA LYS A 74 -2.24 3.52 -21.19
C LYS A 74 -1.38 4.59 -20.56
N VAL A 75 -0.07 4.51 -20.74
CA VAL A 75 0.90 5.51 -20.31
C VAL A 75 1.29 6.35 -21.51
N THR A 76 1.00 7.63 -21.48
CA THR A 76 1.37 8.56 -22.56
C THR A 76 2.40 9.54 -22.02
N PRO A 77 3.64 9.53 -22.54
CA PRO A 77 4.67 10.50 -22.16
C PRO A 77 4.20 11.94 -22.38
N GLY A 78 4.37 12.79 -21.37
CA GLY A 78 4.08 14.22 -21.44
C GLY A 78 5.27 15.02 -21.94
N THR A 79 4.99 16.18 -22.52
CA THR A 79 6.02 17.15 -22.95
C THR A 79 6.25 18.25 -21.91
N VAL A 80 5.36 18.37 -20.95
CA VAL A 80 5.38 19.29 -19.81
C VAL A 80 4.97 18.48 -18.59
N ALA A 81 5.26 18.95 -17.38
CA ALA A 81 4.73 18.31 -16.16
C ALA A 81 3.20 18.22 -16.22
N PRO A 82 2.59 17.06 -15.88
CA PRO A 82 3.23 15.82 -15.45
C PRO A 82 4.02 15.15 -16.58
N ALA A 83 5.11 14.46 -16.24
CA ALA A 83 6.00 13.81 -17.23
C ALA A 83 5.29 12.70 -18.06
N PHE A 84 4.10 12.31 -17.69
CA PHE A 84 3.23 11.37 -18.39
C PHE A 84 1.77 11.54 -17.96
N THR A 85 0.85 11.00 -18.73
CA THR A 85 -0.56 10.86 -18.37
C THR A 85 -0.96 9.39 -18.36
N LEU A 86 -1.93 9.05 -17.53
CA LEU A 86 -2.55 7.74 -17.45
C LEU A 86 -4.01 7.82 -17.87
N GLU A 87 -4.41 6.89 -18.73
CA GLU A 87 -5.80 6.75 -19.16
C GLU A 87 -6.21 5.27 -19.06
N PRO A 88 -7.43 4.94 -18.60
CA PRO A 88 -7.93 3.59 -18.70
C PRO A 88 -7.92 3.08 -20.15
N ALA A 89 -7.39 1.88 -20.37
CA ALA A 89 -7.40 1.23 -21.68
C ALA A 89 -8.61 0.30 -21.82
N GLY A 90 -9.80 0.88 -21.79
CA GLY A 90 -11.07 0.17 -21.85
C GLY A 90 -11.62 -0.19 -20.46
N ALA A 91 -12.75 -0.95 -20.45
CA ALA A 91 -13.40 -1.35 -19.20
C ALA A 91 -12.57 -2.38 -18.43
N ARG A 92 -12.68 -2.34 -17.11
CA ARG A 92 -12.10 -3.35 -16.21
C ARG A 92 -12.67 -4.75 -16.49
N VAL A 93 -11.87 -5.76 -16.22
CA VAL A 93 -12.28 -7.17 -16.30
C VAL A 93 -12.47 -7.70 -14.88
N LYS A 94 -13.62 -8.34 -14.62
CA LYS A 94 -13.96 -8.89 -13.30
C LYS A 94 -13.79 -10.40 -13.26
N LEU A 95 -13.33 -10.90 -12.13
CA LEU A 95 -13.37 -12.30 -11.73
C LEU A 95 -14.06 -12.36 -10.37
N GLU A 96 -15.18 -13.06 -10.29
CA GLU A 96 -15.97 -13.14 -9.04
C GLU A 96 -15.31 -14.02 -7.96
N THR A 97 -14.29 -14.80 -8.33
CA THR A 97 -13.53 -15.63 -7.38
C THR A 97 -12.49 -14.79 -6.65
N PRO A 98 -12.55 -14.68 -5.30
CA PRO A 98 -11.47 -14.06 -4.54
C PRO A 98 -10.17 -14.85 -4.67
N LEU A 99 -9.06 -14.19 -4.98
CA LEU A 99 -7.76 -14.86 -5.14
C LEU A 99 -7.34 -15.61 -3.86
N ALA A 100 -7.67 -15.08 -2.68
CA ALA A 100 -7.39 -15.71 -1.40
C ALA A 100 -8.04 -17.10 -1.25
N SER A 101 -9.18 -17.37 -1.92
CA SER A 101 -9.85 -18.67 -1.91
C SER A 101 -9.10 -19.74 -2.69
N LEU A 102 -8.15 -19.35 -3.53
CA LEU A 102 -7.27 -20.23 -4.28
C LEU A 102 -6.01 -20.66 -3.50
N ALA A 103 -5.83 -20.18 -2.29
CA ALA A 103 -4.71 -20.59 -1.45
C ALA A 103 -4.77 -22.09 -1.15
N GLY A 104 -3.69 -22.82 -1.48
CA GLY A 104 -3.61 -24.28 -1.34
C GLY A 104 -4.28 -25.06 -2.48
N LYS A 105 -4.81 -24.40 -3.49
CA LYS A 105 -5.31 -25.04 -4.72
C LYS A 105 -4.15 -25.43 -5.64
N SER A 106 -4.41 -26.38 -6.54
CA SER A 106 -3.45 -26.80 -7.56
C SER A 106 -3.15 -25.69 -8.56
N GLU A 107 -2.01 -25.74 -9.23
CA GLU A 107 -1.64 -24.78 -10.28
C GLU A 107 -2.70 -24.75 -11.41
N GLY A 108 -3.28 -25.90 -11.76
CA GLY A 108 -4.36 -25.99 -12.75
C GLY A 108 -5.60 -25.20 -12.30
N GLU A 109 -6.06 -25.37 -11.06
CA GLU A 109 -7.21 -24.63 -10.53
C GLU A 109 -6.95 -23.13 -10.48
N VAL A 110 -5.74 -22.72 -10.12
CA VAL A 110 -5.33 -21.29 -10.14
C VAL A 110 -5.30 -20.77 -11.58
N SER A 111 -4.73 -21.54 -12.50
CA SER A 111 -4.69 -21.21 -13.92
C SER A 111 -6.08 -21.02 -14.51
N ASP A 112 -6.98 -22.00 -14.31
CA ASP A 112 -8.35 -21.98 -14.82
C ASP A 112 -9.13 -20.75 -14.31
N ALA A 113 -8.80 -20.27 -13.11
CA ALA A 113 -9.45 -19.11 -12.53
C ALA A 113 -8.90 -17.78 -13.11
N ILE A 114 -7.56 -17.60 -13.15
CA ILE A 114 -6.99 -16.25 -13.41
C ILE A 114 -6.60 -15.99 -14.86
N VAL A 115 -6.26 -17.04 -15.63
CA VAL A 115 -5.77 -16.85 -17.02
C VAL A 115 -6.84 -16.25 -17.93
N PRO A 116 -8.12 -16.67 -17.89
CA PRO A 116 -9.15 -16.04 -18.73
C PRO A 116 -9.29 -14.54 -18.48
N MET A 117 -9.23 -14.09 -17.20
CA MET A 117 -9.26 -12.66 -16.86
C MET A 117 -8.02 -11.93 -17.42
N LEU A 118 -6.84 -12.55 -17.33
CA LEU A 118 -5.61 -11.96 -17.85
C LEU A 118 -5.56 -11.90 -19.37
N GLU A 119 -6.13 -12.87 -20.06
CA GLU A 119 -6.28 -12.84 -21.52
C GLU A 119 -7.27 -11.76 -21.96
N GLU A 120 -8.39 -11.64 -21.27
CA GLU A 120 -9.39 -10.63 -21.57
C GLU A 120 -8.83 -9.21 -21.36
N ILE A 121 -8.08 -8.96 -20.27
CA ILE A 121 -7.45 -7.64 -20.06
C ILE A 121 -6.31 -7.40 -21.05
N ALA A 122 -5.56 -8.44 -21.46
CA ALA A 122 -4.54 -8.32 -22.51
C ALA A 122 -5.15 -7.88 -23.85
N ALA A 123 -6.40 -8.28 -24.15
CA ALA A 123 -7.10 -7.84 -25.35
C ALA A 123 -7.43 -6.32 -25.36
N ARG A 124 -7.32 -5.62 -24.22
CA ARG A 124 -7.43 -4.14 -24.15
C ARG A 124 -6.12 -3.45 -24.56
N VAL A 125 -5.03 -4.19 -24.63
CA VAL A 125 -3.70 -3.70 -25.00
C VAL A 125 -3.41 -4.12 -26.43
N PRO A 126 -2.86 -3.24 -27.31
CA PRO A 126 -2.44 -3.66 -28.64
C PRO A 126 -1.49 -4.87 -28.58
N ALA A 127 -1.73 -5.90 -29.38
CA ALA A 127 -1.00 -7.17 -29.30
C ALA A 127 0.54 -7.02 -29.34
N LYS A 128 1.06 -6.02 -30.11
CA LYS A 128 2.50 -5.72 -30.21
C LYS A 128 3.08 -5.16 -28.89
N ASP A 129 2.24 -4.59 -28.02
CA ASP A 129 2.65 -3.92 -26.78
C ASP A 129 2.51 -4.83 -25.55
N VAL A 130 1.74 -5.93 -25.63
CA VAL A 130 1.55 -6.89 -24.53
C VAL A 130 2.88 -7.42 -23.97
N PRO A 131 3.88 -7.83 -24.80
CA PRO A 131 5.17 -8.30 -24.27
C PRO A 131 6.01 -7.21 -23.59
N ASN A 132 5.64 -5.94 -23.73
CA ASN A 132 6.27 -4.79 -23.09
C ASN A 132 5.44 -4.23 -21.93
N THR A 133 4.25 -4.78 -21.70
CA THR A 133 3.32 -4.35 -20.64
C THR A 133 3.56 -5.14 -19.36
N PRO A 134 4.05 -4.52 -18.28
CA PRO A 134 4.15 -5.19 -16.99
C PRO A 134 2.76 -5.45 -16.41
N VAL A 135 2.59 -6.61 -15.76
CA VAL A 135 1.39 -6.97 -15.01
C VAL A 135 1.71 -7.10 -13.53
N TYR A 136 0.86 -6.52 -12.70
CA TYR A 136 0.94 -6.58 -11.25
C TYR A 136 -0.36 -7.18 -10.71
N VAL A 137 -0.27 -8.23 -9.88
CA VAL A 137 -1.41 -8.82 -9.20
C VAL A 137 -1.21 -8.59 -7.71
N TRP A 138 -1.92 -7.62 -7.17
CA TRP A 138 -1.79 -7.24 -5.77
C TRP A 138 -3.07 -7.55 -5.01
N ALA A 139 -2.91 -8.32 -3.94
CA ALA A 139 -4.04 -8.66 -3.09
C ALA A 139 -4.13 -7.73 -1.89
N THR A 140 -5.36 -7.48 -1.49
CA THR A 140 -5.76 -6.57 -0.42
C THR A 140 -6.26 -7.36 0.82
N ALA A 141 -7.30 -6.89 1.47
CA ALA A 141 -7.80 -7.41 2.76
C ALA A 141 -8.00 -8.93 2.81
N GLY A 142 -8.50 -9.55 1.73
CA GLY A 142 -8.77 -10.99 1.70
C GLY A 142 -7.51 -11.84 1.91
N ALA A 143 -6.41 -11.48 1.26
CA ALA A 143 -5.15 -12.20 1.39
C ALA A 143 -4.40 -11.88 2.69
N ARG A 144 -4.62 -10.71 3.31
CA ARG A 144 -4.04 -10.38 4.62
C ARG A 144 -4.51 -11.31 5.74
N ALA A 145 -5.66 -11.98 5.55
CA ALA A 145 -6.19 -12.97 6.49
C ALA A 145 -5.52 -14.35 6.37
N LEU A 146 -4.76 -14.61 5.29
CA LEU A 146 -4.05 -15.87 5.08
C LEU A 146 -2.77 -15.91 5.93
N SER A 147 -2.37 -17.11 6.37
CA SER A 147 -1.06 -17.30 7.00
C SER A 147 0.08 -17.00 6.00
N GLU A 148 1.24 -16.66 6.53
CA GLU A 148 2.42 -16.35 5.71
C GLU A 148 2.75 -17.48 4.72
N THR A 149 2.71 -18.75 5.17
CA THR A 149 2.94 -19.92 4.32
C THR A 149 1.90 -20.03 3.20
N GLN A 150 0.62 -19.76 3.50
CA GLN A 150 -0.44 -19.77 2.48
C GLN A 150 -0.22 -18.66 1.45
N GLN A 151 0.17 -17.46 1.89
CA GLN A 151 0.48 -16.35 0.98
C GLN A 151 1.69 -16.69 0.09
N GLN A 152 2.79 -17.20 0.66
CA GLN A 152 3.98 -17.60 -0.11
C GLN A 152 3.66 -18.65 -1.17
N THR A 153 2.87 -19.68 -0.81
CA THR A 153 2.44 -20.71 -1.75
C THR A 153 1.56 -20.13 -2.84
N LEU A 154 0.56 -19.32 -2.50
CA LEU A 154 -0.32 -18.68 -3.46
C LEU A 154 0.48 -17.83 -4.45
N TRP A 155 1.38 -16.97 -3.97
CA TRP A 155 2.14 -16.08 -4.83
C TRP A 155 3.14 -16.81 -5.72
N SER A 156 3.76 -17.89 -5.24
CA SER A 156 4.62 -18.73 -6.07
C SER A 156 3.83 -19.38 -7.21
N THR A 157 2.62 -19.89 -6.93
CA THR A 157 1.75 -20.50 -7.92
C THR A 157 1.26 -19.46 -8.95
N VAL A 158 0.77 -18.31 -8.50
CA VAL A 158 0.34 -17.20 -9.39
C VAL A 158 1.48 -16.75 -10.28
N THR A 159 2.67 -16.56 -9.71
CA THR A 159 3.87 -16.16 -10.48
C THR A 159 4.18 -17.16 -11.59
N ASN A 160 4.13 -18.47 -11.28
CA ASN A 160 4.40 -19.51 -12.26
C ASN A 160 3.34 -19.55 -13.37
N VAL A 161 2.07 -19.48 -13.01
CA VAL A 161 0.94 -19.45 -13.97
C VAL A 161 1.08 -18.24 -14.91
N VAL A 162 1.25 -17.04 -14.38
CA VAL A 162 1.35 -15.84 -15.21
C VAL A 162 2.58 -15.89 -16.13
N ARG A 163 3.71 -16.37 -15.62
CA ARG A 163 4.96 -16.49 -16.39
C ARG A 163 4.87 -17.50 -17.53
N THR A 164 4.19 -18.62 -17.32
CA THR A 164 4.13 -19.72 -18.29
C THR A 164 2.97 -19.62 -19.26
N GLN A 165 1.90 -18.91 -18.90
CA GLN A 165 0.65 -18.92 -19.64
C GLN A 165 0.21 -17.56 -20.18
N THR A 166 0.98 -16.49 -19.90
CA THR A 166 0.68 -15.16 -20.45
C THR A 166 1.88 -14.56 -21.20
N GLN A 167 1.65 -13.51 -21.97
CA GLN A 167 2.70 -12.79 -22.69
C GLN A 167 3.10 -11.47 -22.03
N PHE A 168 2.60 -11.19 -20.84
CA PHE A 168 2.95 -9.97 -20.12
C PHE A 168 4.43 -9.91 -19.75
N LYS A 169 4.96 -8.69 -19.70
CA LYS A 169 6.33 -8.45 -19.26
C LYS A 169 6.47 -8.72 -17.77
N LEU A 170 7.35 -9.65 -17.42
CA LEU A 170 7.75 -9.92 -16.04
C LEU A 170 9.24 -9.66 -15.85
N PRO A 171 9.69 -9.33 -14.62
CA PRO A 171 11.12 -9.20 -14.34
C PRO A 171 11.83 -10.55 -14.58
N ASN A 172 13.10 -10.47 -15.00
CA ASN A 172 13.93 -11.65 -15.12
C ASN A 172 14.10 -12.31 -13.75
N THR A 173 14.18 -13.65 -13.73
CA THR A 173 14.32 -14.41 -12.47
C THR A 173 15.58 -14.05 -11.66
N ALA A 174 16.60 -13.48 -12.30
CA ALA A 174 17.81 -12.96 -11.66
C ALA A 174 17.56 -11.64 -10.91
N ASP A 175 16.54 -10.87 -11.31
CA ASP A 175 16.20 -9.58 -10.72
C ASP A 175 15.19 -9.72 -9.57
N SER A 176 14.75 -10.94 -9.25
CA SER A 176 13.71 -11.24 -8.26
C SER A 176 14.10 -10.97 -6.80
N PHE A 177 15.34 -10.53 -6.54
CA PHE A 177 15.82 -10.09 -5.21
C PHE A 177 15.76 -8.58 -5.00
N GLN A 178 15.18 -7.83 -5.93
CA GLN A 178 14.93 -6.40 -5.73
C GLN A 178 13.80 -6.20 -4.72
N SER A 179 13.79 -5.05 -4.08
CA SER A 179 12.98 -4.68 -2.92
C SER A 179 11.52 -5.16 -2.99
N SER A 180 10.90 -5.42 -1.85
CA SER A 180 9.49 -5.84 -1.72
C SER A 180 8.50 -4.96 -2.49
N GLU A 181 8.90 -3.74 -2.84
CA GLU A 181 8.11 -2.74 -3.56
C GLU A 181 8.00 -2.99 -5.06
N GLU A 182 8.96 -3.71 -5.68
CA GLU A 182 8.93 -4.07 -7.10
C GLU A 182 8.33 -5.45 -7.36
N ASN A 183 7.78 -6.09 -6.35
CA ASN A 183 7.21 -7.42 -6.51
C ASN A 183 5.87 -7.35 -7.27
N HIS A 184 5.83 -7.98 -8.44
CA HIS A 184 4.66 -8.05 -9.31
C HIS A 184 3.48 -8.82 -8.71
N PHE A 185 3.75 -9.74 -7.77
CA PHE A 185 2.75 -10.63 -7.19
C PHE A 185 2.89 -10.65 -5.68
N ARG A 186 2.00 -9.96 -4.97
CA ARG A 186 2.11 -9.84 -3.52
C ARG A 186 0.81 -9.40 -2.84
N THR A 187 0.78 -9.54 -1.55
CA THR A 187 -0.21 -8.89 -0.69
C THR A 187 0.32 -7.51 -0.30
N ILE A 188 -0.44 -6.45 -0.57
CA ILE A 188 -0.10 -5.09 -0.18
C ILE A 188 -0.59 -4.77 1.23
N ALA A 189 0.11 -3.88 1.94
CA ALA A 189 -0.36 -3.34 3.20
C ALA A 189 -1.62 -2.48 3.01
N GLY A 190 -2.45 -2.36 4.04
CA GLY A 190 -3.66 -1.55 3.94
C GLY A 190 -3.34 -0.06 3.80
N GLU A 191 -2.27 0.39 4.42
CA GLU A 191 -1.77 1.75 4.29
C GLU A 191 -1.23 2.03 2.87
N GLU A 192 -0.63 1.05 2.23
CA GLU A 192 -0.18 1.16 0.84
C GLU A 192 -1.37 1.25 -0.12
N GLU A 193 -2.40 0.39 0.07
CA GLU A 193 -3.68 0.46 -0.65
C GLU A 193 -4.31 1.85 -0.52
N GLY A 194 -4.40 2.37 0.72
CA GLY A 194 -4.93 3.71 0.98
C GLY A 194 -4.11 4.81 0.32
N PHE A 195 -2.78 4.74 0.35
CA PHE A 195 -1.92 5.72 -0.32
C PHE A 195 -2.15 5.74 -1.83
N PHE A 196 -2.29 4.58 -2.46
CA PHE A 196 -2.62 4.51 -3.89
C PHE A 196 -4.03 5.06 -4.18
N ALA A 197 -5.01 4.79 -3.32
CA ALA A 197 -6.33 5.40 -3.44
C ALA A 197 -6.26 6.94 -3.39
N TRP A 198 -5.43 7.50 -2.52
CA TRP A 198 -5.21 8.94 -2.42
C TRP A 198 -4.48 9.51 -3.65
N LEU A 199 -3.49 8.81 -4.20
CA LEU A 199 -2.84 9.21 -5.46
C LEU A 199 -3.86 9.26 -6.61
N ALA A 200 -4.71 8.25 -6.73
CA ALA A 200 -5.78 8.21 -7.73
C ALA A 200 -6.75 9.39 -7.57
N ALA A 201 -7.26 9.60 -6.35
CA ALA A 201 -8.20 10.67 -6.03
C ALA A 201 -7.68 12.05 -6.44
N ASN A 202 -6.41 12.33 -6.13
CA ASN A 202 -5.79 13.61 -6.48
C ASN A 202 -5.52 13.73 -7.98
N TYR A 203 -5.04 12.66 -8.62
CA TYR A 203 -4.78 12.64 -10.05
C TYR A 203 -6.06 12.93 -10.88
N VAL A 204 -7.18 12.28 -10.56
CA VAL A 204 -8.45 12.53 -11.26
C VAL A 204 -9.03 13.92 -10.93
N SER A 205 -8.72 14.46 -9.75
CA SER A 205 -9.08 15.85 -9.37
C SER A 205 -8.18 16.90 -10.01
N GLY A 206 -7.25 16.51 -10.89
CA GLY A 206 -6.37 17.45 -11.60
C GLY A 206 -5.17 17.93 -10.77
N VAL A 207 -4.89 17.31 -9.63
CA VAL A 207 -3.73 17.65 -8.79
C VAL A 207 -2.55 16.75 -9.17
N ASP A 208 -1.45 17.34 -9.63
CA ASP A 208 -0.24 16.59 -9.94
C ASP A 208 0.55 16.24 -8.68
N VAL A 209 0.17 15.14 -8.05
CA VAL A 209 0.88 14.59 -6.88
C VAL A 209 2.23 13.97 -7.22
N THR A 210 2.59 13.86 -8.51
CA THR A 210 3.90 13.36 -8.94
C THR A 210 4.94 14.48 -9.09
N ALA A 211 4.53 15.74 -9.01
CA ALA A 211 5.42 16.92 -9.06
C ALA A 211 6.28 17.11 -7.79
N VAL A 212 6.54 16.01 -7.06
CA VAL A 212 7.36 16.00 -5.84
C VAL A 212 8.78 16.52 -6.09
N GLY A 213 9.29 17.32 -5.18
CA GLY A 213 10.64 17.90 -5.27
C GLY A 213 10.75 19.07 -6.24
N THR A 214 9.67 19.56 -6.80
CA THR A 214 9.61 20.74 -7.66
C THR A 214 8.95 21.93 -6.94
N SER A 215 9.01 23.13 -7.57
CA SER A 215 8.25 24.30 -7.08
C SER A 215 6.74 24.12 -7.19
N ASP A 216 6.28 23.15 -7.98
CA ASP A 216 4.89 22.88 -8.31
C ASP A 216 4.32 21.74 -7.46
N ALA A 217 5.06 21.29 -6.43
CA ALA A 217 4.58 20.27 -5.50
C ALA A 217 3.30 20.75 -4.78
N PRO A 218 2.22 19.94 -4.79
CA PRO A 218 0.92 20.38 -4.29
C PRO A 218 0.94 20.60 -2.78
N ARG A 219 0.20 21.59 -2.32
CA ARG A 219 0.01 21.90 -0.91
C ARG A 219 -1.19 21.12 -0.33
N SER A 220 -1.24 21.00 0.99
CA SER A 220 -2.31 20.26 1.67
C SER A 220 -3.70 20.77 1.31
N GLU A 221 -3.88 22.08 1.19
CA GLU A 221 -5.14 22.72 0.81
C GLU A 221 -5.52 22.53 -0.67
N GLU A 222 -4.58 22.15 -1.52
CA GLU A 222 -4.81 21.88 -2.94
C GLU A 222 -5.15 20.40 -3.19
N THR A 223 -4.88 19.53 -2.21
CA THR A 223 -5.15 18.11 -2.31
C THR A 223 -6.51 17.75 -1.73
N VAL A 224 -7.13 16.72 -2.30
CA VAL A 224 -8.29 16.07 -1.70
C VAL A 224 -7.84 14.92 -0.78
N GLY A 225 -8.64 14.62 0.25
CA GLY A 225 -8.53 13.38 1.01
C GLY A 225 -9.19 12.22 0.27
N ALA A 226 -8.89 10.99 0.66
CA ALA A 226 -9.50 9.79 0.12
C ALA A 226 -10.12 8.94 1.25
N LEU A 227 -11.33 8.46 1.00
CA LEU A 227 -12.06 7.52 1.83
C LEU A 227 -12.41 6.31 0.97
N ASP A 228 -11.92 5.15 1.30
CA ASP A 228 -12.20 3.92 0.56
C ASP A 228 -12.75 2.86 1.51
N VAL A 229 -13.91 2.30 1.18
CA VAL A 229 -14.53 1.21 1.95
C VAL A 229 -14.74 0.03 1.02
N GLY A 230 -13.80 -0.91 1.08
CA GLY A 230 -13.89 -2.17 0.36
C GLY A 230 -14.70 -3.22 1.10
N GLY A 231 -14.66 -4.47 0.59
CA GLY A 231 -15.36 -5.59 1.25
C GLY A 231 -14.74 -6.02 2.57
N GLY A 232 -13.42 -5.86 2.74
CA GLY A 232 -12.69 -6.37 3.91
C GLY A 232 -12.03 -5.31 4.79
N SER A 233 -11.80 -4.11 4.30
CA SER A 233 -11.14 -3.01 5.02
C SER A 233 -11.72 -1.66 4.67
N ALA A 234 -11.44 -0.66 5.50
CA ALA A 234 -11.75 0.75 5.25
C ALA A 234 -10.49 1.59 5.45
N GLN A 235 -10.29 2.57 4.57
CA GLN A 235 -9.15 3.48 4.60
C GLN A 235 -9.60 4.94 4.69
N ILE A 236 -8.83 5.72 5.45
CA ILE A 236 -8.87 7.18 5.44
C ILE A 236 -7.47 7.71 5.18
N VAL A 237 -7.37 8.62 4.21
CA VAL A 237 -6.09 9.16 3.74
C VAL A 237 -6.17 10.65 3.51
N SER A 238 -5.19 11.37 4.00
CA SER A 238 -5.13 12.83 3.81
C SER A 238 -3.70 13.35 3.98
N LEU A 239 -3.30 14.29 3.13
CA LEU A 239 -2.07 15.04 3.36
C LEU A 239 -2.25 15.93 4.59
N LEU A 240 -1.35 15.78 5.58
CA LEU A 240 -1.44 16.53 6.82
C LEU A 240 -1.25 18.03 6.59
N ALA A 241 -2.08 18.84 7.24
CA ALA A 241 -1.83 20.26 7.33
C ALA A 241 -0.53 20.49 8.10
N GLN A 242 0.40 21.25 7.53
CA GLN A 242 1.63 21.61 8.23
C GLN A 242 1.29 22.54 9.40
N GLY A 243 1.58 22.10 10.62
CA GLY A 243 1.41 22.90 11.82
C GLY A 243 2.38 24.09 11.84
N ASN A 244 1.95 25.24 12.36
CA ASN A 244 2.73 26.48 12.51
C ASN A 244 3.92 26.38 13.50
N GLY A 245 4.60 25.25 13.58
CA GLY A 245 5.60 24.99 14.61
C GLY A 245 6.85 24.25 14.16
N GLY A 246 7.59 24.74 13.16
CA GLY A 246 8.88 24.14 12.79
C GLY A 246 9.64 24.92 11.72
N GLN A 247 10.46 25.83 12.15
CA GLN A 247 11.55 26.56 11.50
C GLN A 247 11.87 26.32 10.02
N SER A 248 11.68 27.43 9.27
CA SER A 248 12.59 27.95 8.24
C SER A 248 12.71 27.26 6.89
N GLY A 249 12.11 27.90 5.92
CA GLY A 249 12.52 27.85 4.52
C GLY A 249 11.44 27.40 3.56
N ASN A 250 10.76 28.33 2.91
CA ASN A 250 9.71 28.16 1.90
C ASN A 250 8.47 27.42 2.41
N GLU A 251 7.57 28.17 3.02
CA GLU A 251 6.56 27.71 3.98
C GLU A 251 5.38 26.92 3.40
N ASN A 252 5.33 26.57 2.13
CA ASN A 252 4.11 26.01 1.53
C ASN A 252 4.30 24.92 0.48
N SER A 253 5.49 24.41 0.25
CA SER A 253 5.67 23.26 -0.65
C SER A 253 6.01 21.99 0.12
N ILE A 254 5.49 20.86 -0.31
CA ILE A 254 5.90 19.55 0.16
C ILE A 254 7.35 19.39 -0.29
N GLY A 255 8.30 19.54 0.62
CA GLY A 255 9.74 19.38 0.33
C GLY A 255 10.17 17.95 0.04
N SER A 256 9.27 17.15 -0.51
CA SER A 256 9.49 15.73 -0.80
C SER A 256 10.20 15.56 -2.12
N SER A 257 11.31 14.85 -2.12
CA SER A 257 12.11 14.57 -3.32
C SER A 257 11.64 13.35 -4.10
N SER A 258 10.72 12.55 -3.53
CA SER A 258 10.16 11.32 -4.13
C SER A 258 8.75 11.03 -3.60
N LEU A 259 8.01 10.15 -4.27
CA LEU A 259 6.71 9.66 -3.77
C LEU A 259 6.84 8.93 -2.42
N ASP A 260 7.94 8.26 -2.16
CA ASP A 260 8.20 7.57 -0.89
C ASP A 260 8.40 8.56 0.27
N GLU A 261 8.96 9.73 -0.02
CA GLU A 261 9.08 10.81 0.96
C GLU A 261 7.74 11.52 1.15
N LEU A 262 6.97 11.73 0.08
CA LEU A 262 5.61 12.25 0.15
C LEU A 262 4.72 11.37 1.03
N ALA A 263 4.80 10.05 0.87
CA ALA A 263 4.04 9.09 1.67
C ALA A 263 4.23 9.27 3.18
N LYS A 264 5.40 9.74 3.64
CA LYS A 264 5.65 10.01 5.07
C LYS A 264 4.89 11.22 5.62
N ASN A 265 4.45 12.13 4.74
CA ASN A 265 3.70 13.33 5.11
C ASN A 265 2.18 13.14 4.95
N VAL A 266 1.76 11.99 4.43
CA VAL A 266 0.35 11.63 4.27
C VAL A 266 -0.09 10.81 5.49
N TYR A 267 -1.18 11.25 6.13
CA TYR A 267 -1.86 10.42 7.13
C TYR A 267 -2.60 9.32 6.39
N VAL A 268 -2.24 8.09 6.67
CA VAL A 268 -2.89 6.90 6.11
C VAL A 268 -3.25 5.97 7.26
N LYS A 269 -4.52 5.54 7.29
CA LYS A 269 -4.98 4.47 8.17
C LYS A 269 -5.84 3.51 7.40
N SER A 270 -5.58 2.22 7.62
CA SER A 270 -6.39 1.12 7.12
C SER A 270 -6.86 0.27 8.30
N TYR A 271 -8.15 -0.05 8.29
CA TYR A 271 -8.80 -0.82 9.34
C TYR A 271 -9.34 -2.13 8.75
N LEU A 272 -8.61 -3.21 9.00
CA LEU A 272 -8.99 -4.55 8.54
C LEU A 272 -10.20 -5.07 9.31
N GLY A 273 -11.15 -5.69 8.62
CA GLY A 273 -12.34 -6.30 9.22
C GLY A 273 -13.52 -5.35 9.44
N VAL A 274 -13.39 -4.06 9.05
CA VAL A 274 -14.49 -3.08 9.09
C VAL A 274 -15.03 -2.73 7.70
N GLY A 275 -14.51 -3.34 6.64
CA GLY A 275 -15.11 -3.25 5.31
C GLY A 275 -16.46 -3.97 5.23
N ALA A 276 -17.27 -3.61 4.24
CA ALA A 276 -18.69 -3.97 4.14
C ALA A 276 -18.98 -5.45 4.37
N ALA A 277 -18.38 -6.35 3.57
CA ALA A 277 -18.69 -7.77 3.66
C ALA A 277 -18.23 -8.41 4.97
N HIS A 278 -17.12 -7.92 5.56
CA HIS A 278 -16.63 -8.43 6.84
C HIS A 278 -17.47 -7.91 8.01
N ALA A 279 -17.84 -6.64 8.00
CA ALA A 279 -18.67 -6.02 9.03
C ALA A 279 -20.09 -6.61 9.03
N GLU A 280 -20.69 -6.78 7.86
CA GLU A 280 -22.00 -7.38 7.68
C GLU A 280 -22.04 -8.83 8.19
N ARG A 281 -21.08 -9.66 7.73
CA ARG A 281 -20.97 -11.05 8.20
C ARG A 281 -20.82 -11.12 9.71
N ARG A 282 -19.99 -10.26 10.30
CA ARG A 282 -19.79 -10.20 11.76
C ARG A 282 -21.10 -9.86 12.48
N ALA A 283 -21.85 -8.89 12.00
CA ALA A 283 -23.14 -8.51 12.59
C ALA A 283 -24.15 -9.65 12.54
N ARG A 284 -24.27 -10.33 11.41
CA ARG A 284 -25.17 -11.46 11.20
C ARG A 284 -24.79 -12.66 12.08
N THR A 285 -23.51 -13.03 12.09
CA THR A 285 -23.00 -14.15 12.92
C THR A 285 -23.18 -13.87 14.41
N GLU A 286 -22.96 -12.63 14.89
CA GLU A 286 -23.18 -12.27 16.28
C GLU A 286 -24.66 -12.38 16.67
N ALA A 287 -25.56 -11.88 15.83
CA ALA A 287 -27.00 -11.99 16.07
C ALA A 287 -27.47 -13.46 16.10
N ALA A 288 -26.96 -14.31 15.19
CA ALA A 288 -27.25 -15.75 15.21
C ALA A 288 -26.71 -16.42 16.46
N ALA A 289 -25.45 -16.12 16.84
CA ALA A 289 -24.82 -16.69 18.03
C ALA A 289 -25.57 -16.31 19.32
N ASP A 290 -26.05 -15.08 19.43
CA ASP A 290 -26.84 -14.63 20.58
C ASP A 290 -28.22 -15.31 20.64
N ALA A 291 -28.87 -15.55 19.50
CA ALA A 291 -30.09 -16.33 19.44
C ALA A 291 -29.86 -17.78 19.93
N LEU A 292 -28.81 -18.43 19.43
CA LEU A 292 -28.46 -19.82 19.79
C LEU A 292 -28.08 -19.96 21.27
N LYS A 293 -27.37 -19.00 21.86
CA LYS A 293 -27.07 -18.96 23.31
C LYS A 293 -28.36 -18.95 24.15
N ASN A 294 -29.43 -18.33 23.62
CA ASN A 294 -30.74 -18.26 24.24
C ASN A 294 -31.70 -19.38 23.78
N TYR A 295 -31.19 -20.43 23.13
CA TYR A 295 -31.96 -21.56 22.61
C TYR A 295 -33.06 -21.16 21.61
N LYS A 296 -32.87 -20.01 20.88
CA LYS A 296 -33.80 -19.54 19.86
C LYS A 296 -33.31 -19.94 18.48
N LYS A 297 -34.26 -20.30 17.62
CA LYS A 297 -34.02 -20.56 16.19
C LYS A 297 -34.48 -19.39 15.31
N GLU A 298 -35.02 -18.36 15.90
CA GLU A 298 -35.51 -17.17 15.24
C GLU A 298 -35.01 -15.93 16.00
N THR A 299 -34.67 -14.89 15.27
CA THR A 299 -34.27 -13.59 15.83
C THR A 299 -34.63 -12.46 14.89
N THR A 300 -34.60 -11.23 15.38
CA THR A 300 -34.73 -10.04 14.56
C THR A 300 -33.34 -9.44 14.27
N PHE A 301 -33.20 -8.76 13.14
CA PHE A 301 -31.96 -8.13 12.71
C PHE A 301 -32.23 -6.69 12.27
N PRO A 302 -31.69 -5.68 12.98
CA PRO A 302 -32.03 -4.28 12.72
C PRO A 302 -31.52 -3.78 11.36
N CYS A 303 -30.51 -4.43 10.81
CA CYS A 303 -29.82 -4.01 9.58
C CYS A 303 -30.37 -4.63 8.28
N GLY A 304 -31.39 -5.50 8.36
CA GLY A 304 -32.13 -5.98 7.19
C GLY A 304 -33.31 -5.07 6.87
N PHE A 305 -33.75 -5.01 5.61
CA PHE A 305 -34.99 -4.35 5.25
C PHE A 305 -36.18 -4.91 6.03
N LYS A 306 -37.17 -4.09 6.29
CA LYS A 306 -38.31 -4.53 7.08
C LYS A 306 -39.03 -5.70 6.46
N GLY A 307 -39.15 -6.84 7.19
CA GLY A 307 -39.75 -8.07 6.72
C GLY A 307 -38.86 -8.96 5.82
N GLU A 308 -37.62 -8.58 5.57
CA GLU A 308 -36.63 -9.44 4.93
C GLU A 308 -36.36 -10.67 5.81
N VAL A 309 -36.33 -11.87 5.21
CA VAL A 309 -36.07 -13.12 5.95
C VAL A 309 -34.88 -13.83 5.32
N GLU A 310 -33.92 -14.21 6.17
CA GLU A 310 -32.76 -14.99 5.78
C GLU A 310 -32.43 -16.07 6.82
N GLU A 311 -31.57 -17.02 6.45
CA GLU A 311 -31.07 -18.04 7.37
C GLU A 311 -29.56 -17.89 7.54
N VAL A 312 -29.10 -17.72 8.78
CA VAL A 312 -27.68 -17.59 9.16
C VAL A 312 -27.37 -18.58 10.28
N ASP A 313 -26.43 -19.47 10.03
CA ASP A 313 -25.97 -20.48 11.00
C ASP A 313 -27.11 -21.32 11.63
N GLY A 314 -28.18 -21.59 10.87
CA GLY A 314 -29.36 -22.34 11.32
C GLY A 314 -30.33 -21.51 12.19
N VAL A 315 -30.23 -20.19 12.14
CA VAL A 315 -31.15 -19.24 12.77
C VAL A 315 -31.86 -18.42 11.68
N THR A 316 -33.20 -18.41 11.72
CA THR A 316 -34.01 -17.53 10.87
C THR A 316 -33.96 -16.10 11.40
N MET A 317 -33.48 -15.17 10.59
CA MET A 317 -33.43 -13.74 10.91
C MET A 317 -34.49 -12.98 10.14
N THR A 318 -35.22 -12.11 10.84
CA THR A 318 -36.18 -11.19 10.20
C THR A 318 -35.69 -9.76 10.33
N GLY A 319 -35.50 -9.08 9.23
CA GLY A 319 -35.14 -7.67 9.16
C GLY A 319 -36.21 -6.78 9.77
N THR A 320 -35.80 -5.83 10.63
CA THR A 320 -36.74 -4.87 11.22
C THR A 320 -36.70 -3.50 10.57
N GLY A 321 -35.64 -3.19 9.81
CA GLY A 321 -35.44 -1.89 9.18
C GLY A 321 -35.16 -0.75 10.17
N GLU A 322 -34.67 -1.08 11.37
CA GLU A 322 -34.38 -0.10 12.45
C GLU A 322 -32.98 0.48 12.24
N TYR A 323 -32.90 1.44 11.34
CA TYR A 323 -31.63 2.03 10.89
C TYR A 323 -30.73 2.50 12.04
N ASP A 324 -31.25 3.24 13.03
CA ASP A 324 -30.44 3.78 14.12
C ASP A 324 -29.91 2.64 15.02
N ALA A 325 -30.71 1.61 15.28
CA ALA A 325 -30.25 0.43 15.99
C ALA A 325 -29.18 -0.37 15.19
N CYS A 326 -29.27 -0.33 13.87
CA CYS A 326 -28.23 -0.88 13.00
C CYS A 326 -26.92 -0.08 13.12
N VAL A 327 -26.97 1.24 13.08
CA VAL A 327 -25.79 2.11 13.28
C VAL A 327 -25.13 1.82 14.64
N GLU A 328 -25.90 1.78 15.73
CA GLU A 328 -25.39 1.45 17.07
C GLU A 328 -24.74 0.07 17.14
N LEU A 329 -25.37 -0.94 16.49
CA LEU A 329 -24.80 -2.29 16.38
C LEU A 329 -23.44 -2.27 15.71
N ILE A 330 -23.33 -1.59 14.55
CA ILE A 330 -22.09 -1.49 13.78
C ILE A 330 -21.01 -0.75 14.58
N GLN A 331 -21.34 0.36 15.24
CA GLN A 331 -20.42 1.12 16.08
C GLN A 331 -19.85 0.25 17.23
N ARG A 332 -20.72 -0.48 17.94
CA ARG A 332 -20.32 -1.40 18.99
C ARG A 332 -19.41 -2.52 18.49
N LEU A 333 -19.74 -3.11 17.33
CA LEU A 333 -18.93 -4.16 16.71
C LEU A 333 -17.58 -3.64 16.24
N THR A 334 -17.53 -2.44 15.69
CA THR A 334 -16.30 -1.76 15.26
C THR A 334 -15.40 -1.49 16.46
N ALA A 335 -15.91 -0.92 17.54
CA ALA A 335 -15.14 -0.69 18.75
C ALA A 335 -14.62 -2.01 19.37
N THR A 336 -15.44 -3.06 19.37
CA THR A 336 -15.04 -4.40 19.82
C THR A 336 -13.90 -4.95 18.96
N LYS A 337 -14.01 -4.86 17.64
CA LYS A 337 -12.97 -5.29 16.69
C LYS A 337 -11.66 -4.51 16.90
N MET A 338 -11.72 -3.21 17.05
CA MET A 338 -10.53 -2.40 17.33
C MET A 338 -9.86 -2.78 18.65
N LYS A 339 -10.65 -3.12 19.65
CA LYS A 339 -10.14 -3.61 20.94
C LYS A 339 -9.48 -4.99 20.83
N GLU A 340 -10.08 -5.91 20.08
CA GLU A 340 -9.51 -7.24 19.82
C GLU A 340 -8.16 -7.14 19.10
N ASP A 341 -8.05 -6.24 18.11
CA ASP A 341 -6.84 -6.03 17.34
C ASP A 341 -5.81 -5.14 18.06
N GLY A 342 -6.15 -4.57 19.23
CA GLY A 342 -5.29 -3.63 19.95
C GLY A 342 -5.11 -2.28 19.25
N VAL A 343 -5.99 -1.92 18.32
CA VAL A 343 -5.93 -0.70 17.52
C VAL A 343 -6.63 0.44 18.24
N LYS A 344 -5.87 1.49 18.55
CA LYS A 344 -6.40 2.73 19.15
C LYS A 344 -6.30 3.89 18.18
N SER A 345 -7.27 4.78 18.26
CA SER A 345 -7.21 6.07 17.58
C SER A 345 -6.03 6.90 18.08
N VAL A 346 -5.31 7.51 17.16
CA VAL A 346 -4.23 8.47 17.48
C VAL A 346 -4.81 9.75 18.12
N ALA A 347 -6.04 10.12 17.77
CA ALA A 347 -6.69 11.34 18.24
C ALA A 347 -7.20 11.23 19.69
N THR A 348 -7.79 10.09 20.06
CA THR A 348 -8.50 9.93 21.34
C THR A 348 -7.85 8.92 22.27
N SER A 349 -6.94 8.09 21.79
CA SER A 349 -6.37 6.92 22.49
C SER A 349 -7.42 5.85 22.86
N GLU A 350 -8.64 5.94 22.37
CA GLU A 350 -9.72 4.99 22.51
C GLU A 350 -9.74 3.97 21.36
N TYR A 351 -10.48 2.88 21.54
CA TYR A 351 -10.66 1.85 20.51
C TYR A 351 -11.74 2.27 19.51
N ASN A 352 -11.42 3.25 18.66
CA ASN A 352 -12.29 3.80 17.61
C ASN A 352 -11.45 4.17 16.37
N LEU A 353 -12.11 4.70 15.33
CA LEU A 353 -11.49 5.04 14.05
C LEU A 353 -11.13 6.53 13.91
N ARG A 354 -11.31 7.33 14.96
CA ARG A 354 -11.16 8.79 14.89
C ARG A 354 -9.82 9.21 14.31
N ALA A 355 -9.87 9.95 13.22
CA ALA A 355 -8.69 10.58 12.63
C ALA A 355 -8.25 11.81 13.45
N PRO A 356 -6.96 12.16 13.47
CA PRO A 356 -6.50 13.39 14.11
C PRO A 356 -6.99 14.61 13.34
N ASP A 357 -7.23 15.71 14.05
CA ASP A 357 -7.71 16.96 13.45
C ASP A 357 -6.79 17.44 12.32
N SER A 358 -5.46 17.24 12.45
CA SER A 358 -4.51 17.59 11.39
C SER A 358 -4.75 16.86 10.06
N ALA A 359 -5.41 15.71 10.07
CA ALA A 359 -5.79 14.98 8.86
C ALA A 359 -7.11 15.47 8.27
N LEU A 360 -8.00 16.02 9.11
CA LEU A 360 -9.31 16.54 8.70
C LEU A 360 -9.28 18.04 8.37
N LEU A 361 -8.23 18.75 8.77
CA LEU A 361 -8.06 20.18 8.49
C LEU A 361 -7.34 20.42 7.13
N PRO A 362 -7.55 21.60 6.52
CA PRO A 362 -8.49 22.64 6.94
C PRO A 362 -9.95 22.19 6.83
N ILE A 363 -10.85 22.91 7.50
CA ILE A 363 -12.28 22.52 7.56
C ILE A 363 -12.97 22.48 6.19
N ASN A 364 -12.42 23.18 5.20
CA ASN A 364 -12.90 23.19 3.82
C ASN A 364 -12.23 22.13 2.94
N LYS A 365 -11.38 21.27 3.50
CA LYS A 365 -10.73 20.20 2.75
C LYS A 365 -11.76 19.19 2.27
N LYS A 366 -11.80 18.99 0.96
CA LYS A 366 -12.67 18.01 0.33
C LYS A 366 -12.08 16.59 0.45
N PHE A 367 -12.97 15.61 0.46
CA PHE A 367 -12.65 14.19 0.41
C PHE A 367 -13.43 13.53 -0.72
N LEU A 368 -12.84 12.53 -1.36
CA LEU A 368 -13.56 11.64 -2.25
C LEU A 368 -13.91 10.35 -1.51
N GLY A 369 -15.19 10.00 -1.50
CA GLY A 369 -15.72 8.76 -0.92
C GLY A 369 -15.96 7.75 -2.04
N MET A 370 -15.24 6.65 -2.03
CA MET A 370 -15.16 5.68 -3.13
C MET A 370 -15.72 4.32 -2.74
N SER A 371 -15.84 3.43 -3.72
CA SER A 371 -16.25 2.04 -3.54
C SER A 371 -17.63 1.93 -2.87
N LEU A 372 -17.77 1.27 -1.72
CA LEU A 372 -19.05 1.16 -1.02
C LEU A 372 -19.70 2.51 -0.75
N LEU A 373 -18.90 3.52 -0.39
CA LEU A 373 -19.40 4.85 -0.07
C LEU A 373 -20.20 5.45 -1.23
N PHE A 374 -19.68 5.31 -2.45
CA PHE A 374 -20.42 5.67 -3.66
C PHE A 374 -21.63 4.77 -3.87
N HIS A 375 -21.45 3.44 -3.89
CA HIS A 375 -22.53 2.53 -4.26
C HIS A 375 -23.75 2.63 -3.34
N ALA A 376 -23.56 2.81 -2.05
CA ALA A 376 -24.67 2.90 -1.11
C ALA A 376 -25.38 4.27 -1.14
N THR A 377 -24.63 5.37 -1.34
CA THR A 377 -25.23 6.70 -1.49
C THR A 377 -25.92 6.86 -2.84
N HIS A 378 -25.34 6.35 -3.92
CA HIS A 378 -25.94 6.31 -5.25
C HIS A 378 -27.26 5.48 -5.24
N PHE A 379 -27.27 4.34 -4.56
CA PHE A 379 -28.48 3.55 -4.35
C PHE A 379 -29.59 4.39 -3.68
N LEU A 380 -29.27 5.13 -2.60
CA LEU A 380 -30.27 5.98 -1.94
C LEU A 380 -30.79 7.09 -2.87
N HIS A 381 -29.91 7.69 -3.66
CA HIS A 381 -30.26 8.76 -4.61
C HIS A 381 -31.19 8.25 -5.72
N VAL A 382 -30.82 7.12 -6.35
CA VAL A 382 -31.51 6.61 -7.54
C VAL A 382 -32.78 5.80 -7.19
N ALA A 383 -32.69 4.92 -6.17
CA ALA A 383 -33.78 4.03 -5.81
C ALA A 383 -34.88 4.70 -4.95
N PHE A 384 -34.54 5.81 -4.28
CA PHE A 384 -35.47 6.59 -3.45
C PHE A 384 -35.49 8.06 -3.86
N PRO A 385 -36.07 8.41 -5.01
CA PRO A 385 -36.07 9.77 -5.54
C PRO A 385 -36.57 10.80 -4.52
N GLY A 386 -35.89 11.92 -4.41
CA GLY A 386 -36.17 12.99 -3.46
C GLY A 386 -35.78 12.67 -2.02
N SER A 387 -34.98 11.63 -1.76
CA SER A 387 -34.44 11.35 -0.43
C SER A 387 -33.00 11.80 -0.24
N LEU A 388 -32.24 11.98 -1.34
CA LEU A 388 -30.83 12.40 -1.33
C LEU A 388 -30.53 13.33 -2.51
N ASP A 389 -31.20 14.50 -2.54
CA ASP A 389 -31.10 15.44 -3.66
C ASP A 389 -29.75 16.16 -3.74
N SER A 390 -29.01 16.24 -2.64
CA SER A 390 -27.66 16.81 -2.55
C SER A 390 -26.55 15.90 -3.10
N PHE A 391 -26.85 14.65 -3.52
CA PHE A 391 -25.88 13.80 -4.17
C PHE A 391 -25.20 14.53 -5.37
N PRO A 392 -23.87 14.48 -5.54
CA PRO A 392 -22.93 13.57 -4.91
C PRO A 392 -22.28 14.07 -3.59
N GLU A 393 -22.71 15.18 -3.01
CA GLU A 393 -22.13 15.76 -1.79
C GLU A 393 -23.18 15.87 -0.64
N PRO A 394 -23.90 14.78 -0.28
CA PRO A 394 -24.80 14.82 0.86
C PRO A 394 -24.05 14.93 2.20
N SER A 395 -24.70 15.55 3.18
CA SER A 395 -24.28 15.48 4.58
C SER A 395 -24.60 14.10 5.18
N LEU A 396 -23.94 13.74 6.30
CA LEU A 396 -24.24 12.49 6.99
C LEU A 396 -25.67 12.47 7.55
N ALA A 397 -26.20 13.63 7.95
CA ALA A 397 -27.60 13.76 8.38
C ALA A 397 -28.57 13.39 7.24
N GLU A 398 -28.34 13.91 6.02
CA GLU A 398 -29.15 13.58 4.85
C GLU A 398 -29.06 12.09 4.49
N ILE A 399 -27.86 11.49 4.55
CA ILE A 399 -27.68 10.05 4.34
C ILE A 399 -28.45 9.25 5.39
N GLY A 400 -28.40 9.68 6.67
CA GLY A 400 -29.13 9.04 7.76
C GLY A 400 -30.65 9.07 7.55
N ASP A 401 -31.20 10.22 7.15
CA ASP A 401 -32.64 10.36 6.88
C ASP A 401 -33.09 9.51 5.69
N ALA A 402 -32.29 9.48 4.60
CA ALA A 402 -32.55 8.62 3.46
C ALA A 402 -32.45 7.13 3.82
N GLY A 403 -31.44 6.75 4.62
CA GLY A 403 -31.24 5.39 5.10
C GLY A 403 -32.38 4.89 5.98
N ARG A 404 -32.88 5.73 6.93
CA ARG A 404 -34.06 5.39 7.75
C ARG A 404 -35.27 5.12 6.88
N LYS A 405 -35.53 5.95 5.88
CA LYS A 405 -36.64 5.76 4.94
C LYS A 405 -36.48 4.50 4.12
N ALA A 406 -35.29 4.23 3.62
CA ALA A 406 -35.01 3.04 2.80
C ALA A 406 -35.14 1.76 3.62
N CYS A 407 -34.48 1.64 4.78
CA CYS A 407 -34.49 0.46 5.63
C CYS A 407 -35.89 0.10 6.15
N ALA A 408 -36.70 1.11 6.50
CA ALA A 408 -38.08 0.93 6.97
C ALA A 408 -39.07 0.51 5.86
N THR A 409 -38.63 0.46 4.59
CA THR A 409 -39.46 0.01 3.48
C THR A 409 -39.61 -1.51 3.54
N GLU A 410 -40.87 -2.00 3.36
CA GLU A 410 -41.17 -3.43 3.37
C GLU A 410 -40.40 -4.17 2.26
N TRP A 411 -39.82 -5.31 2.58
CA TRP A 411 -38.97 -6.08 1.66
C TRP A 411 -39.68 -6.46 0.37
N GLU A 412 -40.96 -6.86 0.44
CA GLU A 412 -41.76 -7.14 -0.75
C GLU A 412 -41.87 -5.94 -1.70
N ARG A 413 -41.87 -4.71 -1.14
CA ARG A 413 -41.86 -3.50 -1.94
C ARG A 413 -40.47 -3.22 -2.51
N ILE A 414 -39.41 -3.48 -1.76
CA ILE A 414 -38.02 -3.39 -2.25
C ILE A 414 -37.83 -4.29 -3.45
N GLN A 415 -38.22 -5.56 -3.36
CA GLN A 415 -38.10 -6.53 -4.46
C GLN A 415 -38.92 -6.15 -5.70
N ARG A 416 -40.09 -5.55 -5.52
CA ARG A 416 -40.98 -5.22 -6.64
C ARG A 416 -40.65 -3.90 -7.33
N ASP A 417 -40.28 -2.86 -6.55
CA ASP A 417 -40.25 -1.47 -7.01
C ASP A 417 -38.81 -0.90 -7.07
N VAL A 418 -37.83 -1.56 -6.43
CA VAL A 418 -36.45 -1.06 -6.27
C VAL A 418 -35.41 -1.95 -6.96
N ASP A 419 -35.66 -3.26 -7.04
CA ASP A 419 -34.73 -4.17 -7.71
C ASP A 419 -34.54 -3.78 -9.18
N GLY A 420 -33.28 -3.66 -9.62
CA GLY A 420 -32.91 -3.27 -10.97
C GLY A 420 -33.04 -1.77 -11.29
N VAL A 421 -33.45 -0.92 -10.33
CA VAL A 421 -33.54 0.55 -10.53
C VAL A 421 -32.15 1.18 -10.51
N ASP A 422 -31.30 0.76 -9.61
CA ASP A 422 -29.90 1.20 -9.55
C ASP A 422 -28.99 0.19 -10.28
N GLU A 423 -28.38 0.61 -11.39
CA GLU A 423 -27.47 -0.23 -12.19
C GLU A 423 -26.22 -0.69 -11.42
N ASN A 424 -25.85 0.03 -10.35
CA ASN A 424 -24.73 -0.27 -9.46
C ASN A 424 -25.12 -1.19 -8.30
N THR A 425 -26.40 -1.63 -8.23
CA THR A 425 -26.90 -2.55 -7.22
C THR A 425 -27.45 -3.82 -7.89
N PRO A 426 -26.61 -4.85 -8.12
CA PRO A 426 -27.09 -6.15 -8.56
C PRO A 426 -28.07 -6.75 -7.56
N THR A 427 -29.02 -7.56 -8.05
CA THR A 427 -30.10 -8.17 -7.24
C THR A 427 -29.59 -8.93 -6.02
N ASP A 428 -28.43 -9.62 -6.14
CA ASP A 428 -27.78 -10.35 -5.03
C ASP A 428 -27.14 -9.42 -3.97
N ARG A 429 -26.93 -8.15 -4.28
CA ARG A 429 -26.43 -7.13 -3.34
C ARG A 429 -27.53 -6.29 -2.70
N LEU A 430 -28.72 -6.33 -3.27
CA LEU A 430 -29.85 -5.53 -2.78
C LEU A 430 -30.19 -5.78 -1.29
N PRO A 431 -30.18 -7.01 -0.75
CA PRO A 431 -30.44 -7.27 0.67
C PRO A 431 -29.48 -6.55 1.61
N GLY A 432 -28.22 -6.39 1.23
CA GLY A 432 -27.20 -5.73 2.05
C GLY A 432 -27.30 -4.19 2.09
N ARG A 433 -28.12 -3.55 1.26
CA ARG A 433 -28.11 -2.08 1.12
C ARG A 433 -28.57 -1.33 2.37
N CYS A 434 -29.48 -1.90 3.17
CA CYS A 434 -29.82 -1.29 4.46
C CYS A 434 -28.59 -1.28 5.40
N PHE A 435 -27.87 -2.39 5.51
CA PHE A 435 -26.62 -2.47 6.27
C PHE A 435 -25.57 -1.49 5.73
N ASP A 436 -25.38 -1.46 4.41
CA ASP A 436 -24.37 -0.62 3.74
C ASP A 436 -24.54 0.87 4.06
N THR A 437 -25.79 1.37 4.02
CA THR A 437 -26.09 2.78 4.33
C THR A 437 -25.86 3.11 5.80
N ALA A 438 -26.20 2.20 6.73
CA ALA A 438 -25.92 2.35 8.15
C ALA A 438 -24.39 2.29 8.45
N LEU A 439 -23.65 1.48 7.68
CA LEU A 439 -22.20 1.38 7.79
C LEU A 439 -21.52 2.72 7.43
N ILE A 440 -22.00 3.44 6.42
CA ILE A 440 -21.50 4.79 6.09
C ILE A 440 -21.58 5.71 7.31
N GLN A 441 -22.75 5.80 7.94
CA GLN A 441 -22.98 6.62 9.12
C GLN A 441 -22.02 6.24 10.27
N ALA A 442 -21.88 4.94 10.53
CA ALA A 442 -21.02 4.44 11.59
C ALA A 442 -19.53 4.70 11.33
N LEU A 443 -19.06 4.55 10.07
CA LEU A 443 -17.65 4.71 9.74
C LEU A 443 -17.23 6.18 9.60
N LEU A 444 -18.11 7.06 9.12
CA LEU A 444 -17.74 8.45 8.86
C LEU A 444 -17.99 9.36 10.07
N GLY A 445 -19.00 9.07 10.90
CA GLY A 445 -19.46 9.93 11.99
C GLY A 445 -18.44 10.23 13.09
N THR A 446 -18.84 11.12 14.00
CA THR A 446 -17.96 11.65 15.05
C THR A 446 -17.77 10.71 16.25
N GLU A 447 -18.69 9.79 16.53
CA GLU A 447 -18.67 8.98 17.75
C GLU A 447 -17.55 7.92 17.72
N THR A 448 -17.63 6.97 16.82
CA THR A 448 -16.65 5.87 16.69
C THR A 448 -15.97 5.83 15.32
N GLY A 449 -16.48 6.61 14.37
CA GLY A 449 -16.01 6.70 12.99
C GLY A 449 -14.83 7.67 12.81
N PHE A 450 -14.59 8.07 11.58
CA PHE A 450 -13.44 8.90 11.19
C PHE A 450 -13.51 10.33 11.74
N GLY A 451 -14.69 10.82 12.08
CA GLY A 451 -14.86 12.11 12.76
C GLY A 451 -15.44 13.23 11.92
N PHE A 452 -16.19 12.92 10.86
CA PHE A 452 -16.95 13.92 10.11
C PHE A 452 -18.23 14.30 10.86
N GLY A 453 -18.53 15.61 10.88
CA GLY A 453 -19.76 16.12 11.49
C GLY A 453 -20.99 15.83 10.64
N ASP A 454 -22.16 15.73 11.29
CA ASP A 454 -23.41 15.33 10.63
C ASP A 454 -23.85 16.31 9.52
N ASP A 455 -23.62 17.61 9.70
CA ASP A 455 -24.00 18.65 8.74
C ASP A 455 -22.89 19.01 7.72
N GLU A 456 -21.73 18.34 7.78
CA GLU A 456 -20.62 18.64 6.89
C GLU A 456 -20.85 18.07 5.48
N GLN A 457 -20.70 18.93 4.46
CA GLN A 457 -20.76 18.56 3.04
C GLN A 457 -19.35 18.64 2.41
N ARG A 458 -18.45 17.81 2.89
CA ARG A 458 -17.04 17.78 2.47
C ARG A 458 -16.65 16.51 1.73
N ILE A 459 -17.57 15.57 1.60
CA ILE A 459 -17.31 14.29 0.96
C ILE A 459 -18.10 14.27 -0.34
N SER A 460 -17.39 14.10 -1.46
CA SER A 460 -18.00 13.82 -2.76
C SER A 460 -17.96 12.31 -2.97
N PHE A 461 -19.12 11.68 -3.09
CA PHE A 461 -19.25 10.24 -3.29
C PHE A 461 -19.19 9.94 -4.78
N VAL A 462 -18.11 9.27 -5.23
CA VAL A 462 -17.77 9.12 -6.65
C VAL A 462 -17.28 7.70 -7.00
N ASP A 463 -17.64 7.20 -8.19
CA ASP A 463 -17.04 6.03 -8.84
C ASP A 463 -16.04 6.45 -9.92
N ASP A 464 -16.31 7.62 -10.54
CA ASP A 464 -15.42 8.23 -11.51
C ASP A 464 -15.42 9.78 -11.38
N VAL A 465 -14.38 10.40 -11.95
CA VAL A 465 -14.30 11.84 -12.18
C VAL A 465 -13.91 12.05 -13.64
N ASP A 466 -14.77 12.73 -14.41
CA ASP A 466 -14.59 12.97 -15.84
C ASP A 466 -14.37 11.66 -16.65
N GLY A 467 -15.09 10.58 -16.30
CA GLY A 467 -15.01 9.27 -16.95
C GLY A 467 -13.75 8.47 -16.61
N LYS A 468 -12.97 8.91 -15.61
CA LYS A 468 -11.84 8.16 -15.05
C LYS A 468 -12.27 7.55 -13.72
N GLY A 469 -12.32 6.23 -13.66
CA GLY A 469 -12.62 5.53 -12.42
C GLY A 469 -11.63 5.89 -11.31
N VAL A 470 -12.14 6.12 -10.10
CA VAL A 470 -11.31 6.46 -8.94
C VAL A 470 -11.09 5.19 -8.12
N GLU A 471 -10.06 4.46 -8.48
CA GLU A 471 -9.68 3.21 -7.82
C GLU A 471 -8.20 3.21 -7.44
N TRP A 472 -7.82 2.55 -6.35
CA TRP A 472 -6.43 2.48 -5.91
C TRP A 472 -5.48 1.91 -6.98
N THR A 473 -5.98 1.07 -7.89
CA THR A 473 -5.22 0.50 -9.01
C THR A 473 -4.67 1.57 -9.97
N MET A 474 -5.41 2.65 -10.17
CA MET A 474 -4.92 3.82 -10.93
C MET A 474 -3.75 4.51 -10.22
N GLY A 475 -3.87 4.72 -8.90
CA GLY A 475 -2.78 5.31 -8.11
C GLY A 475 -1.56 4.42 -8.06
N ALA A 476 -1.76 3.09 -8.02
CA ALA A 476 -0.68 2.11 -8.15
C ALA A 476 0.02 2.23 -9.52
N ALA A 477 -0.75 2.27 -10.61
CA ALA A 477 -0.20 2.44 -11.96
C ALA A 477 0.54 3.78 -12.10
N LEU A 478 0.02 4.87 -11.49
CA LEU A 478 0.67 6.18 -11.43
C LEU A 478 2.04 6.10 -10.72
N SER A 479 2.09 5.45 -9.56
CA SER A 479 3.33 5.24 -8.80
C SER A 479 4.34 4.41 -9.59
N LEU A 480 3.90 3.33 -10.22
CA LEU A 480 4.75 2.45 -11.03
C LEU A 480 5.31 3.18 -12.27
N ALA A 481 4.49 3.94 -12.99
CA ALA A 481 4.92 4.74 -14.13
C ALA A 481 5.89 5.86 -13.69
N HIS A 482 5.64 6.51 -12.56
CA HIS A 482 6.54 7.54 -12.01
C HIS A 482 7.91 6.96 -11.67
N ARG A 483 7.97 5.79 -11.01
CA ARG A 483 9.23 5.08 -10.72
C ARG A 483 9.96 4.67 -12.00
N ALA A 484 9.24 4.15 -13.01
CA ALA A 484 9.82 3.81 -14.30
C ALA A 484 10.42 5.04 -14.98
N ALA A 485 9.74 6.19 -14.92
CA ALA A 485 10.24 7.46 -15.43
C ALA A 485 11.51 7.91 -14.70
N GLN A 486 11.60 7.74 -13.39
CA GLN A 486 12.81 8.10 -12.62
C GLN A 486 13.99 7.17 -12.90
N HIS A 487 13.77 5.88 -13.11
CA HIS A 487 14.84 4.91 -13.42
C HIS A 487 15.41 5.05 -14.83
N SER A 488 14.58 5.44 -15.80
CA SER A 488 15.04 5.65 -17.18
C SER A 488 15.87 6.94 -17.35
N VAL A 489 15.84 7.80 -16.33
CA VAL A 489 16.47 9.11 -16.40
C VAL A 489 17.29 9.32 -15.13
N GLY A 490 18.62 9.22 -15.24
CA GLY A 490 19.48 9.83 -14.20
C GLY A 490 19.02 11.27 -14.01
N VAL A 491 18.91 11.71 -12.79
CA VAL A 491 18.27 12.92 -12.23
C VAL A 491 18.40 14.25 -13.05
N GLU A 492 19.23 14.31 -14.11
CA GLU A 492 19.44 15.50 -14.94
C GLU A 492 18.66 15.51 -16.27
N THR A 493 17.95 14.44 -16.64
CA THR A 493 17.34 14.30 -17.99
C THR A 493 15.81 14.42 -18.04
N THR A 494 15.10 14.58 -16.93
CA THR A 494 13.63 14.81 -16.91
C THR A 494 13.24 16.10 -17.66
N LEU A 495 14.15 17.05 -17.80
CA LEU A 495 13.99 18.26 -18.62
C LEU A 495 14.24 18.05 -20.11
N ALA A 496 14.87 16.94 -20.52
CA ALA A 496 15.24 16.71 -21.93
C ALA A 496 14.10 16.09 -22.76
N CYS A 497 13.18 15.36 -22.12
CA CYS A 497 11.99 14.85 -22.81
C CYS A 497 11.02 15.97 -23.24
N ALA A 498 10.99 17.08 -22.49
CA ALA A 498 10.18 18.26 -22.81
C ALA A 498 10.74 19.09 -24.00
N ALA A 499 12.02 18.96 -24.32
CA ALA A 499 12.69 19.82 -25.31
C ALA A 499 12.73 19.27 -26.73
N SER A 500 12.37 18.00 -26.97
CA SER A 500 12.51 17.37 -28.32
C SER A 500 11.27 17.43 -29.20
N SER A 501 10.13 17.94 -28.72
CA SER A 501 8.87 17.98 -29.49
C SER A 501 8.57 19.30 -30.24
N SER A 502 9.40 20.32 -30.07
CA SER A 502 9.30 21.52 -30.94
C SER A 502 10.15 21.29 -32.17
N GLY A 503 9.50 20.94 -33.29
CA GLY A 503 10.12 20.73 -34.61
C GLY A 503 10.96 21.92 -35.08
N GLY A 504 12.24 21.83 -34.85
CA GLY A 504 13.27 22.73 -35.37
C GLY A 504 14.58 21.95 -35.49
N SER A 505 14.95 21.61 -36.70
CA SER A 505 16.26 21.04 -37.03
C SER A 505 17.35 21.98 -36.52
N SER A 506 17.89 21.71 -35.35
CA SER A 506 19.10 22.34 -34.84
C SER A 506 20.03 21.28 -34.34
N THR A 507 21.09 21.02 -35.10
CA THR A 507 22.21 20.20 -34.69
C THR A 507 22.92 20.83 -33.48
N TYR A 508 22.50 20.46 -32.25
CA TYR A 508 23.21 20.86 -31.06
C TYR A 508 24.15 19.73 -30.61
N LYS A 509 25.43 19.91 -30.90
CA LYS A 509 26.49 19.11 -30.26
C LYS A 509 26.67 19.60 -28.82
N LYS A 510 25.95 18.99 -27.82
CA LYS A 510 26.20 19.27 -26.42
C LYS A 510 27.22 18.26 -25.89
N LYS A 511 28.43 18.70 -25.65
CA LYS A 511 29.41 17.97 -24.84
C LYS A 511 28.93 18.07 -23.40
N VAL A 512 28.36 17.00 -22.84
CA VAL A 512 28.09 16.89 -21.41
C VAL A 512 29.37 16.40 -20.75
N ALA A 513 30.13 17.30 -20.16
CA ALA A 513 31.24 16.96 -19.28
C ALA A 513 30.66 16.77 -17.87
N VAL A 514 30.44 15.52 -17.44
CA VAL A 514 30.22 15.23 -16.01
C VAL A 514 31.57 15.39 -15.30
N GLY A 515 31.92 16.62 -15.03
CA GLY A 515 33.01 16.95 -14.16
C GLY A 515 32.50 16.93 -12.72
N ILE A 516 32.94 15.98 -11.89
CA ILE A 516 32.90 16.16 -10.45
C ILE A 516 33.88 17.29 -10.15
N GLY A 517 33.42 18.51 -10.38
CA GLY A 517 34.18 19.73 -10.22
C GLY A 517 34.46 19.99 -8.73
N ALA A 518 35.72 19.89 -8.40
CA ALA A 518 36.26 20.17 -7.07
C ALA A 518 36.19 21.66 -6.66
N LYS A 519 35.07 22.36 -6.88
CA LYS A 519 34.93 23.79 -6.51
C LYS A 519 33.58 24.17 -5.85
N SER A 520 32.76 23.23 -5.41
CA SER A 520 31.61 23.56 -4.55
C SER A 520 32.01 23.44 -3.07
N ARG A 521 31.54 24.35 -2.23
CA ARG A 521 31.70 24.26 -0.76
C ARG A 521 31.19 22.93 -0.20
N THR A 522 30.20 22.34 -0.82
CA THR A 522 29.60 21.04 -0.49
C THR A 522 30.56 19.87 -0.73
N GLY A 523 31.36 19.89 -1.79
CA GLY A 523 32.33 18.82 -2.08
C GLY A 523 33.45 18.72 -1.03
N ARG A 524 33.80 19.85 -0.37
CA ARG A 524 34.77 19.86 0.74
C ARG A 524 34.17 19.27 2.02
N THR A 525 32.91 19.49 2.26
CA THR A 525 32.19 18.94 3.43
C THR A 525 32.04 17.44 3.30
N ILE A 526 31.60 16.91 2.14
CA ILE A 526 31.46 15.47 1.89
C ILE A 526 32.80 14.74 2.02
N ARG A 527 33.91 15.28 1.46
CA ARG A 527 35.25 14.69 1.64
C ARG A 527 35.70 14.65 3.11
N ARG A 528 35.35 15.65 3.92
CA ARG A 528 35.64 15.65 5.35
C ARG A 528 34.81 14.60 6.09
N TRP A 529 33.53 14.44 5.76
CA TRP A 529 32.67 13.44 6.38
C TRP A 529 33.04 12.00 5.99
N VAL A 530 33.38 11.75 4.74
CA VAL A 530 33.87 10.43 4.29
C VAL A 530 35.22 10.09 4.98
N GLY A 531 36.12 11.05 5.09
CA GLY A 531 37.37 10.88 5.86
C GLY A 531 37.12 10.58 7.34
N PHE A 532 36.14 11.25 7.96
CA PHE A 532 35.78 11.06 9.36
C PHE A 532 35.11 9.67 9.60
N LEU A 533 34.26 9.23 8.71
CA LEU A 533 33.61 7.91 8.78
C LEU A 533 34.62 6.76 8.57
N CYS A 534 35.60 6.93 7.68
CA CYS A 534 36.68 5.95 7.49
C CYS A 534 37.58 5.88 8.72
N ALA A 535 37.93 7.03 9.35
CA ALA A 535 38.72 7.07 10.58
C ALA A 535 37.96 6.45 11.78
N ALA A 536 36.68 6.72 11.91
CA ALA A 536 35.81 6.12 12.94
C ALA A 536 35.68 4.61 12.78
N GLY A 537 35.50 4.11 11.55
CA GLY A 537 35.46 2.66 11.24
C GLY A 537 36.77 1.96 11.58
N ALA A 538 37.92 2.58 11.28
CA ALA A 538 39.23 2.04 11.63
C ALA A 538 39.46 2.01 13.16
N LEU A 539 38.97 3.01 13.88
CA LEU A 539 39.08 3.08 15.35
C LEU A 539 38.19 1.98 16.01
N ILE A 540 36.98 1.77 15.51
CA ILE A 540 36.07 0.71 15.98
C ILE A 540 36.69 -0.68 15.76
N ALA A 541 37.30 -0.91 14.58
CA ALA A 541 37.98 -2.17 14.28
C ALA A 541 39.20 -2.39 15.20
N LEU A 542 39.97 -1.34 15.55
CA LEU A 542 41.08 -1.39 16.46
C LEU A 542 40.64 -1.69 17.91
N VAL A 543 39.56 -1.07 18.36
CA VAL A 543 38.98 -1.31 19.70
C VAL A 543 38.44 -2.75 19.80
N ALA A 544 37.77 -3.26 18.77
CA ALA A 544 37.31 -4.64 18.73
C ALA A 544 38.45 -5.67 18.74
N ALA A 545 39.56 -5.39 18.03
CA ALA A 545 40.77 -6.21 18.04
C ALA A 545 41.45 -6.22 19.42
N LEU A 546 41.53 -5.06 20.09
CA LEU A 546 42.08 -4.93 21.45
C LEU A 546 41.20 -5.63 22.49
N ALA A 547 39.88 -5.51 22.39
CA ALA A 547 38.92 -6.23 23.25
C ALA A 547 39.03 -7.75 23.11
N GLY A 548 39.13 -8.25 21.89
CA GLY A 548 39.38 -9.68 21.63
C GLY A 548 40.71 -10.19 22.19
N ALA A 549 41.76 -9.37 22.17
CA ALA A 549 43.06 -9.70 22.78
C ALA A 549 43.00 -9.78 24.31
N VAL A 550 42.19 -8.90 24.97
CA VAL A 550 41.98 -8.90 26.42
C VAL A 550 41.17 -10.10 26.89
N GLU A 551 40.14 -10.52 26.12
CA GLU A 551 39.40 -11.74 26.44
C GLU A 551 40.24 -13.01 26.26
N ALA A 552 41.07 -13.07 25.23
CA ALA A 552 41.99 -14.16 25.01
C ALA A 552 43.02 -14.31 26.16
N ASP A 553 43.50 -13.21 26.75
CA ASP A 553 44.42 -13.20 27.91
C ASP A 553 43.69 -13.63 29.21
N LYS A 554 42.41 -13.22 29.37
CA LYS A 554 41.57 -13.70 30.47
C LYS A 554 41.32 -15.21 30.39
N MET A 555 40.98 -15.76 29.22
CA MET A 555 40.81 -17.19 29.02
C MET A 555 42.10 -17.98 29.25
N TRP A 556 43.26 -17.42 28.85
CA TRP A 556 44.53 -18.07 29.07
C TRP A 556 44.90 -18.16 30.56
N ARG A 557 44.55 -17.15 31.36
CA ARG A 557 44.75 -17.17 32.82
C ARG A 557 43.85 -18.17 33.55
N LEU A 558 42.69 -18.49 33.01
CA LEU A 558 41.73 -19.46 33.55
C LEU A 558 42.04 -20.91 33.19
N THR A 559 42.94 -21.15 32.21
CA THR A 559 43.31 -22.49 31.73
C THR A 559 44.69 -22.97 32.19
N LYS A 560 45.40 -22.20 33.08
CA LYS A 560 46.61 -22.69 33.67
C LYS A 560 46.35 -23.90 34.58
N PRO A 561 46.99 -25.07 34.39
CA PRO A 561 46.86 -26.18 35.32
C PRO A 561 47.46 -25.79 36.67
N ALA A 562 46.71 -25.99 37.75
CA ALA A 562 47.22 -25.85 39.09
C ALA A 562 48.30 -26.91 39.33
N GLU A 563 49.55 -26.48 39.56
CA GLU A 563 50.63 -27.35 40.05
C GLU A 563 50.22 -27.88 41.44
N ARG A 564 50.07 -29.18 41.53
CA ARG A 564 49.88 -29.90 42.79
C ARG A 564 51.13 -29.82 43.62
N ILE A 565 51.09 -29.07 44.68
CA ILE A 565 52.03 -29.25 45.81
C ILE A 565 51.40 -30.37 46.68
N MET A 566 52.03 -31.54 46.69
CA MET A 566 51.70 -32.59 47.62
C MET A 566 52.29 -32.31 48.99
N GLY A 567 51.46 -32.24 50.01
CA GLY A 567 51.81 -32.34 51.44
C GLY A 567 50.85 -33.32 52.10
N PRO A 568 51.30 -34.09 53.08
CA PRO A 568 50.59 -35.32 53.51
C PRO A 568 49.57 -35.04 54.62
N GLY A 569 48.44 -35.67 54.52
CA GLY A 569 47.60 -35.96 55.68
C GLY A 569 46.24 -35.30 55.73
N GLY A 570 45.18 -36.11 55.66
CA GLY A 570 43.94 -35.84 56.43
C GLY A 570 42.64 -35.70 55.68
N ILE A 571 41.96 -36.83 55.60
CA ILE A 571 40.52 -37.07 55.88
C ILE A 571 39.45 -36.25 55.11
N ALA A 572 38.62 -37.02 54.44
CA ALA A 572 37.38 -36.68 53.76
C ALA A 572 36.29 -36.08 54.69
N MET A 573 35.54 -35.13 54.15
CA MET A 573 34.10 -35.02 54.47
C MET A 573 33.30 -34.50 53.27
N ARG A 574 32.31 -35.31 52.93
CA ARG A 574 31.30 -35.12 51.93
C ARG A 574 30.16 -34.28 52.53
N LYS A 575 29.70 -33.21 51.91
CA LYS A 575 28.37 -32.67 52.16
C LYS A 575 27.63 -32.40 50.85
N ARG A 576 26.52 -33.09 50.77
CA ARG A 576 25.41 -32.87 49.82
C ARG A 576 24.57 -31.67 50.27
N GLY A 577 23.90 -31.05 49.37
CA GLY A 577 22.76 -30.12 49.57
C GLY A 577 22.57 -29.31 48.30
N SER A 578 21.69 -29.59 47.53
CA SER A 578 20.25 -29.55 47.28
C SER A 578 19.86 -28.20 46.62
N LEU A 579 19.35 -28.38 45.42
CA LEU A 579 18.32 -27.64 44.70
C LEU A 579 17.50 -26.60 45.48
N SER A 580 17.24 -25.39 44.90
CA SER A 580 15.89 -24.98 44.46
C SER A 580 15.89 -23.56 43.89
N ASN A 581 15.28 -23.43 42.73
CA ASN A 581 14.34 -22.39 42.25
C ASN A 581 14.66 -20.88 42.45
N PHE A 582 14.91 -20.18 41.35
CA PHE A 582 13.95 -19.17 40.81
C PHE A 582 14.28 -18.95 39.32
#